data_9cb93d5a72d5009d993f04a284c9c53b
#
_entry.id   9cb93d5a72d5009d993f04a284c9c53b
#
_cell.length_a   1.000
_cell.length_b   1.000
_cell.length_c   1.000
_cell.angle_alpha   90.00
_cell.angle_beta   90.00
_cell.angle_gamma   90.00
#
_symmetry.space_group_name_H-M   'P 1'
#
loop_
_entity.id
_entity.type
_entity.pdbx_description
1 polymer ?
#
loop_
_entity_poly.entity_id
_entity_poly.type
_entity_poly.pdbx_seq_one_letter_code
_entity_poly.pdbx_strand_id
1 'polypeptide(L)'
;ITQTLVKSECIPGTYDTMQVLQRNRSFVILGSNASSGTNRLYSLQGDIVPLEKGLGLVNILVIIGYFAVLAGIGIYFSRRQKSTNDYFKGGGRIPWWAAGLSLFGTALSAITFMAIPSKAYATNWSYVLFNTGIVFVAPVIVYVFIPFFRRLNITTAYEYLEIRFNVFIRVICSMAFILFQVGRMGVVLFLPSIALNVVTGLDIFLCIGIMGVCSILYTMIGGIEAVVWTDAIQVIILL
;
A
#
# COMPACT_ATOMS: atom_id res chain seq x y z
N ILE A 1 18.48 9.29 9.03
CA ILE A 1 18.62 8.09 9.89
C ILE A 1 19.04 6.98 8.96
N THR A 2 20.33 6.64 8.99
CA THR A 2 20.92 5.59 8.16
C THR A 2 20.50 4.25 8.76
N GLN A 3 19.58 3.51 8.12
CA GLN A 3 19.29 2.14 8.51
C GLN A 3 20.47 1.26 8.11
N THR A 4 21.17 0.77 9.10
CA THR A 4 22.22 -0.22 8.94
C THR A 4 21.68 -1.56 9.40
N LEU A 5 21.68 -2.55 8.51
CA LEU A 5 21.42 -3.94 8.88
C LEU A 5 22.59 -4.44 9.70
N VAL A 6 22.36 -4.58 11.00
CA VAL A 6 23.28 -5.24 11.92
C VAL A 6 23.08 -6.74 11.76
N LYS A 7 24.08 -7.46 11.26
CA LYS A 7 24.11 -8.91 11.33
C LYS A 7 24.41 -9.26 12.79
N SER A 8 23.35 -9.38 13.61
CA SER A 8 23.47 -9.74 15.02
C SER A 8 23.35 -11.25 15.14
N GLU A 9 24.40 -11.91 15.60
CA GLU A 9 24.18 -13.15 16.35
C GLU A 9 23.44 -12.76 17.61
N CYS A 10 22.29 -13.39 17.86
CA CYS A 10 21.46 -13.10 19.02
C CYS A 10 22.27 -13.18 20.31
N ILE A 11 22.34 -12.07 21.04
CA ILE A 11 22.88 -12.06 22.39
C ILE A 11 21.77 -12.63 23.30
N PRO A 12 21.92 -13.82 23.87
CA PRO A 12 20.93 -14.36 24.78
C PRO A 12 21.03 -13.67 26.13
N GLY A 13 19.97 -13.03 26.59
CA GLY A 13 19.85 -12.53 27.96
C GLY A 13 19.24 -11.14 28.09
N THR A 14 18.72 -10.83 29.26
CA THR A 14 18.32 -9.49 29.70
C THR A 14 19.54 -8.75 30.25
N TYR A 15 19.77 -7.54 29.77
CA TYR A 15 20.89 -6.67 30.18
C TYR A 15 20.37 -5.50 30.98
N ASP A 16 21.08 -5.15 32.10
CA ASP A 16 20.71 -4.01 32.95
C ASP A 16 21.13 -2.68 32.33
N THR A 17 22.23 -2.67 31.57
CA THR A 17 22.69 -1.47 30.85
C THR A 17 23.27 -1.86 29.49
N MET A 18 22.97 -1.07 28.49
CA MET A 18 23.49 -1.23 27.13
C MET A 18 24.04 0.11 26.62
N GLN A 19 25.29 0.12 26.19
CA GLN A 19 25.92 1.29 25.58
C GLN A 19 26.37 0.93 24.16
N VAL A 20 26.03 1.77 23.21
CA VAL A 20 26.44 1.62 21.82
C VAL A 20 27.50 2.68 21.51
N LEU A 21 28.71 2.23 21.23
CA LEU A 21 29.81 3.08 20.79
C LEU A 21 30.00 2.89 19.28
N GLN A 22 29.78 3.95 18.53
CA GLN A 22 30.00 3.94 17.09
C GLN A 22 31.26 4.72 16.74
N ARG A 23 32.16 4.08 15.98
CA ARG A 23 33.36 4.74 15.44
C ARG A 23 33.51 4.41 13.97
N ASN A 24 33.29 5.42 13.13
CA ASN A 24 33.37 5.29 11.67
C ASN A 24 32.38 4.24 11.11
N ARG A 25 32.88 3.12 10.57
CA ARG A 25 32.05 2.03 10.00
C ARG A 25 31.89 0.83 10.95
N SER A 26 32.46 0.90 12.15
CA SER A 26 32.31 -0.15 13.15
C SER A 26 31.47 0.36 14.33
N PHE A 27 30.76 -0.53 14.97
CA PHE A 27 30.07 -0.27 16.23
C PHE A 27 30.44 -1.36 17.25
N VAL A 28 30.44 -0.97 18.50
CA VAL A 28 30.64 -1.88 19.62
C VAL A 28 29.44 -1.69 20.57
N ILE A 29 28.73 -2.76 20.84
CA ILE A 29 27.69 -2.78 21.85
C ILE A 29 28.29 -3.37 23.12
N LEU A 30 28.30 -2.61 24.20
CA LEU A 30 28.72 -3.06 25.51
C LEU A 30 27.46 -3.31 26.35
N GLY A 31 27.27 -4.54 26.80
CA GLY A 31 26.18 -4.91 27.70
C GLY A 31 26.77 -5.43 29.02
N SER A 32 26.19 -5.01 30.15
CA SER A 32 26.51 -5.57 31.47
C SER A 32 25.30 -6.30 32.05
N ASN A 33 25.56 -7.45 32.66
CA ASN A 33 24.54 -8.20 33.37
C ASN A 33 25.03 -8.41 34.83
N ALA A 34 24.27 -7.88 35.79
CA ALA A 34 24.58 -7.92 37.20
C ALA A 34 23.87 -9.05 37.97
N SER A 35 23.11 -9.93 37.30
CA SER A 35 22.18 -10.86 37.95
C SER A 35 22.83 -12.04 38.72
N SER A 36 24.15 -12.15 38.74
CA SER A 36 24.84 -13.30 39.42
C SER A 36 26.05 -12.93 40.26
N GLY A 37 26.12 -11.70 40.77
CA GLY A 37 27.24 -11.30 41.65
C GLY A 37 28.60 -11.16 40.95
N THR A 38 28.70 -11.46 39.67
CA THR A 38 29.85 -11.25 38.80
C THR A 38 29.44 -10.30 37.67
N ASN A 39 30.00 -9.08 37.68
CA ASN A 39 29.84 -8.15 36.57
C ASN A 39 30.51 -8.71 35.32
N ARG A 40 29.74 -9.31 34.43
CA ARG A 40 30.27 -9.76 33.13
C ARG A 40 29.97 -8.69 32.11
N LEU A 41 31.04 -8.15 31.50
CA LEU A 41 30.97 -7.25 30.36
C LEU A 41 30.94 -8.09 29.07
N TYR A 42 29.93 -7.89 28.27
CA TYR A 42 29.84 -8.48 26.95
C TYR A 42 30.09 -7.37 25.93
N SER A 43 30.97 -7.65 24.97
CA SER A 43 31.19 -6.75 23.84
C SER A 43 30.79 -7.45 22.55
N LEU A 44 29.97 -6.81 21.74
CA LEU A 44 29.60 -7.24 20.41
C LEU A 44 30.16 -6.21 19.43
N GLN A 45 31.10 -6.64 18.62
CA GLN A 45 31.70 -5.78 17.60
C GLN A 45 31.13 -6.18 16.23
N GLY A 46 30.65 -5.20 15.46
CA GLY A 46 30.18 -5.42 14.13
C GLY A 46 30.57 -4.28 13.20
N ASP A 47 30.69 -4.58 11.95
CA ASP A 47 30.95 -3.57 10.92
C ASP A 47 29.63 -3.14 10.26
N ILE A 48 29.50 -1.84 10.08
CA ILE A 48 28.40 -1.25 9.34
C ILE A 48 28.69 -1.46 7.86
N VAL A 49 28.04 -2.44 7.24
CA VAL A 49 28.08 -2.61 5.80
C VAL A 49 27.15 -1.54 5.19
N PRO A 50 27.68 -0.56 4.45
CA PRO A 50 26.81 0.39 3.76
C PRO A 50 25.98 -0.40 2.74
N LEU A 51 24.65 -0.31 2.85
CA LEU A 51 23.79 -0.73 1.75
C LEU A 51 24.19 0.09 0.52
N GLU A 52 24.57 -0.58 -0.56
CA GLU A 52 24.79 0.10 -1.84
C GLU A 52 23.48 0.85 -2.19
N LYS A 53 23.54 2.17 -2.06
CA LYS A 53 22.44 3.04 -2.44
C LYS A 53 22.48 3.19 -3.95
N GLY A 54 21.65 2.44 -4.62
CA GLY A 54 21.47 2.61 -6.06
C GLY A 54 20.71 1.45 -6.68
N LEU A 55 19.77 1.78 -7.54
CA LEU A 55 19.13 0.80 -8.41
C LEU A 55 20.11 0.37 -9.48
N GLY A 56 20.46 -0.90 -9.55
CA GLY A 56 21.22 -1.46 -10.68
C GLY A 56 20.45 -1.23 -11.99
N LEU A 57 21.18 -1.18 -13.11
CA LEU A 57 20.60 -0.94 -14.44
C LEU A 57 19.43 -1.89 -14.74
N VAL A 58 19.51 -3.15 -14.34
CA VAL A 58 18.45 -4.15 -14.53
C VAL A 58 17.17 -3.73 -13.80
N ASN A 59 17.29 -3.27 -12.56
CA ASN A 59 16.11 -2.82 -11.77
C ASN A 59 15.46 -1.60 -12.40
N ILE A 60 16.25 -0.67 -12.92
CA ILE A 60 15.73 0.52 -13.62
C ILE A 60 14.98 0.10 -14.88
N LEU A 61 15.53 -0.82 -15.68
CA LEU A 61 14.89 -1.33 -16.89
C LEU A 61 13.56 -2.05 -16.57
N VAL A 62 13.51 -2.84 -15.49
CA VAL A 62 12.28 -3.50 -15.03
C VAL A 62 11.22 -2.47 -14.64
N ILE A 63 11.58 -1.43 -13.91
CA ILE A 63 10.66 -0.35 -13.51
C ILE A 63 10.13 0.39 -14.74
N ILE A 64 11.00 0.77 -15.66
CA ILE A 64 10.60 1.45 -16.91
C ILE A 64 9.68 0.54 -17.74
N GLY A 65 10.03 -0.74 -17.89
CA GLY A 65 9.22 -1.71 -18.60
C GLY A 65 7.83 -1.88 -17.97
N TYR A 66 7.76 -1.96 -16.66
CA TYR A 66 6.51 -2.02 -15.92
C TYR A 66 5.62 -0.79 -16.18
N PHE A 67 6.16 0.41 -16.04
CA PHE A 67 5.40 1.64 -16.34
C PHE A 67 4.99 1.75 -17.80
N ALA A 68 5.83 1.29 -18.73
CA ALA A 68 5.49 1.26 -20.16
C ALA A 68 4.30 0.32 -20.44
N VAL A 69 4.24 -0.84 -19.77
CA VAL A 69 3.10 -1.77 -19.87
C VAL A 69 1.83 -1.12 -19.30
N LEU A 70 1.90 -0.49 -18.12
CA LEU A 70 0.74 0.20 -17.53
C LEU A 70 0.23 1.33 -18.42
N ALA A 71 1.13 2.15 -18.97
CA ALA A 71 0.78 3.21 -19.91
C ALA A 71 0.16 2.64 -21.20
N GLY A 72 0.71 1.55 -21.72
CA GLY A 72 0.17 0.85 -22.89
C GLY A 72 -1.25 0.35 -22.66
N ILE A 73 -1.54 -0.24 -21.50
CA ILE A 73 -2.88 -0.67 -21.10
C ILE A 73 -3.81 0.55 -21.03
N GLY A 74 -3.38 1.64 -20.37
CA GLY A 74 -4.15 2.88 -20.27
C GLY A 74 -4.53 3.44 -21.64
N ILE A 75 -3.57 3.54 -22.56
CA ILE A 75 -3.79 4.03 -23.93
C ILE A 75 -4.70 3.09 -24.73
N TYR A 76 -4.51 1.77 -24.58
CA TYR A 76 -5.35 0.77 -25.29
C TYR A 76 -6.82 0.93 -24.90
N PHE A 77 -7.13 0.99 -23.60
CA PHE A 77 -8.50 1.14 -23.13
C PHE A 77 -9.06 2.54 -23.41
N SER A 78 -8.25 3.59 -23.32
CA SER A 78 -8.67 4.95 -23.69
C SER A 78 -9.23 5.02 -25.12
N ARG A 79 -8.59 4.36 -26.07
CA ARG A 79 -9.03 4.33 -27.47
C ARG A 79 -10.36 3.58 -27.69
N ARG A 80 -10.77 2.74 -26.74
CA ARG A 80 -12.04 1.99 -26.78
C ARG A 80 -13.22 2.71 -26.16
N GLN A 81 -12.96 3.75 -25.38
CA GLN A 81 -13.98 4.54 -24.71
C GLN A 81 -14.64 5.50 -25.69
N LYS A 82 -15.96 5.42 -25.81
CA LYS A 82 -16.74 6.27 -26.72
C LYS A 82 -17.77 7.13 -25.97
N SER A 83 -18.00 6.87 -24.70
CA SER A 83 -19.00 7.56 -23.90
C SER A 83 -18.56 7.73 -22.45
N THR A 84 -19.18 8.67 -21.75
CA THR A 84 -19.01 8.87 -20.30
C THR A 84 -19.35 7.61 -19.51
N ASN A 85 -20.32 6.82 -19.98
CA ASN A 85 -20.67 5.54 -19.37
C ASN A 85 -19.54 4.50 -19.51
N ASP A 86 -18.87 4.46 -20.66
CA ASP A 86 -17.69 3.61 -20.84
C ASP A 86 -16.57 4.01 -19.88
N TYR A 87 -16.34 5.32 -19.69
CA TYR A 87 -15.30 5.83 -18.82
C TYR A 87 -15.52 5.48 -17.33
N PHE A 88 -16.74 5.67 -16.83
CA PHE A 88 -17.05 5.49 -15.39
C PHE A 88 -17.57 4.09 -15.02
N LYS A 89 -18.16 3.34 -15.95
CA LYS A 89 -18.78 2.03 -15.71
C LYS A 89 -18.16 0.90 -16.55
N GLY A 90 -17.18 1.19 -17.41
CA GLY A 90 -16.55 0.22 -18.29
C GLY A 90 -17.50 -0.37 -19.33
N GLY A 91 -18.64 0.30 -19.64
CA GLY A 91 -19.60 -0.16 -20.62
C GLY A 91 -20.18 -1.55 -20.38
N GLY A 92 -20.07 -2.10 -19.17
CA GLY A 92 -20.50 -3.46 -18.83
C GLY A 92 -19.62 -4.58 -19.38
N ARG A 93 -18.42 -4.26 -19.89
CA ARG A 93 -17.49 -5.21 -20.51
C ARG A 93 -16.53 -5.87 -19.53
N ILE A 94 -16.49 -5.37 -18.28
CA ILE A 94 -15.57 -5.88 -17.26
C ILE A 94 -16.07 -7.25 -16.76
N PRO A 95 -15.28 -8.32 -16.90
CA PRO A 95 -15.68 -9.63 -16.39
C PRO A 95 -15.65 -9.65 -14.86
N TRP A 96 -16.53 -10.45 -14.27
CA TRP A 96 -16.72 -10.50 -12.80
C TRP A 96 -15.43 -10.85 -12.03
N TRP A 97 -14.60 -11.74 -12.59
CA TRP A 97 -13.34 -12.16 -11.96
C TRP A 97 -12.31 -11.02 -11.96
N ALA A 98 -12.22 -10.22 -13.05
CA ALA A 98 -11.30 -9.07 -13.09
C ALA A 98 -11.76 -7.98 -12.12
N ALA A 99 -13.08 -7.72 -12.03
CA ALA A 99 -13.63 -6.81 -11.03
C ALA A 99 -13.35 -7.30 -9.60
N GLY A 100 -13.45 -8.60 -9.36
CA GLY A 100 -13.11 -9.21 -8.07
C GLY A 100 -11.63 -9.05 -7.70
N LEU A 101 -10.72 -9.31 -8.65
CA LEU A 101 -9.28 -9.09 -8.45
C LEU A 101 -8.94 -7.63 -8.23
N SER A 102 -9.53 -6.70 -8.98
CA SER A 102 -9.33 -5.27 -8.78
C SER A 102 -9.82 -4.80 -7.40
N LEU A 103 -10.99 -5.27 -6.97
CA LEU A 103 -11.51 -4.98 -5.63
C LEU A 103 -10.54 -5.50 -4.54
N PHE A 104 -10.02 -6.71 -4.70
CA PHE A 104 -9.03 -7.28 -3.81
C PHE A 104 -7.73 -6.47 -3.84
N GLY A 105 -7.23 -6.08 -5.02
CA GLY A 105 -6.03 -5.25 -5.18
C GLY A 105 -6.16 -3.87 -4.56
N THR A 106 -7.34 -3.27 -4.65
CA THR A 106 -7.63 -1.98 -4.00
C THR A 106 -7.60 -2.08 -2.46
N ALA A 107 -7.99 -3.23 -1.91
CA ALA A 107 -7.93 -3.50 -0.47
C ALA A 107 -6.51 -3.89 -0.01
N LEU A 108 -5.76 -4.61 -0.85
CA LEU A 108 -4.40 -5.06 -0.59
C LEU A 108 -3.39 -3.99 -1.01
N SER A 109 -3.11 -3.06 -0.12
CA SER A 109 -2.13 -2.00 -0.36
C SER A 109 -0.71 -2.43 0.05
N ALA A 110 0.31 -1.66 -0.35
CA ALA A 110 1.69 -1.82 0.13
C ALA A 110 1.77 -1.76 1.66
N ILE A 111 0.90 -0.96 2.30
CA ILE A 111 0.78 -0.90 3.76
C ILE A 111 0.36 -2.26 4.31
N THR A 112 -0.68 -2.86 3.73
CA THR A 112 -1.21 -4.17 4.13
C THR A 112 -0.13 -5.23 4.01
N PHE A 113 0.61 -5.23 2.91
CA PHE A 113 1.67 -6.21 2.64
C PHE A 113 2.87 -6.07 3.58
N MET A 114 3.30 -4.85 3.91
CA MET A 114 4.49 -4.60 4.73
C MET A 114 4.17 -4.49 6.23
N ALA A 115 3.12 -3.75 6.59
CA ALA A 115 2.86 -3.41 7.99
C ALA A 115 2.12 -4.51 8.75
N ILE A 116 1.24 -5.28 8.11
CA ILE A 116 0.47 -6.32 8.81
C ILE A 116 1.36 -7.47 9.27
N PRO A 117 2.22 -8.08 8.43
CA PRO A 117 3.14 -9.11 8.89
C PRO A 117 4.11 -8.60 9.97
N SER A 118 4.64 -7.40 9.80
CA SER A 118 5.52 -6.77 10.78
C SER A 118 4.83 -6.58 12.13
N LYS A 119 3.59 -6.10 12.13
CA LYS A 119 2.80 -5.94 13.35
C LYS A 119 2.45 -7.28 13.98
N ALA A 120 2.04 -8.27 13.20
CA ALA A 120 1.71 -9.59 13.69
C ALA A 120 2.92 -10.28 14.35
N TYR A 121 4.12 -10.08 13.79
CA TYR A 121 5.37 -10.57 14.36
C TYR A 121 5.72 -9.86 15.67
N ALA A 122 5.57 -8.54 15.71
CA ALA A 122 5.97 -7.73 16.87
C ALA A 122 4.99 -7.80 18.05
N THR A 123 3.71 -8.12 17.82
CA THR A 123 2.68 -8.09 18.86
C THR A 123 1.94 -9.42 19.00
N ASN A 124 0.90 -9.62 18.18
CA ASN A 124 0.03 -10.79 18.20
C ASN A 124 -0.82 -10.90 16.94
N TRP A 125 -1.60 -11.98 16.84
CA TRP A 125 -2.46 -12.29 15.70
C TRP A 125 -3.87 -11.68 15.77
N SER A 126 -4.15 -10.77 16.69
CA SER A 126 -5.49 -10.17 16.87
C SER A 126 -5.98 -9.48 15.59
N TYR A 127 -5.07 -8.94 14.79
CA TYR A 127 -5.42 -8.29 13.52
C TYR A 127 -5.99 -9.27 12.48
N VAL A 128 -5.54 -10.52 12.49
CA VAL A 128 -6.08 -11.58 11.62
C VAL A 128 -7.52 -11.90 12.01
N LEU A 129 -7.82 -12.00 13.30
CA LEU A 129 -9.18 -12.21 13.79
C LEU A 129 -10.11 -11.07 13.40
N PHE A 130 -9.65 -9.82 13.50
CA PHE A 130 -10.41 -8.67 13.05
C PHE A 130 -10.77 -8.74 11.56
N ASN A 131 -9.81 -9.11 10.71
CA ASN A 131 -10.05 -9.25 9.27
C ASN A 131 -10.97 -10.43 8.93
N THR A 132 -11.02 -11.47 9.75
CA THR A 132 -11.95 -12.60 9.57
C THR A 132 -13.41 -12.11 9.61
N GLY A 133 -13.71 -11.03 10.32
CA GLY A 133 -15.04 -10.40 10.34
C GLY A 133 -15.56 -10.02 8.94
N ILE A 134 -14.67 -9.68 8.01
CA ILE A 134 -15.03 -9.36 6.62
C ILE A 134 -15.73 -10.54 5.94
N VAL A 135 -15.29 -11.77 6.22
CA VAL A 135 -15.85 -13.00 5.65
C VAL A 135 -17.33 -13.15 6.03
N PHE A 136 -17.71 -12.78 7.25
CA PHE A 136 -19.09 -12.84 7.72
C PHE A 136 -19.96 -11.70 7.16
N VAL A 137 -19.38 -10.54 6.90
CA VAL A 137 -20.10 -9.37 6.35
C VAL A 137 -20.27 -9.49 4.83
N ALA A 138 -19.34 -10.11 4.12
CA ALA A 138 -19.36 -10.24 2.67
C ALA A 138 -20.67 -10.85 2.12
N PRO A 139 -21.25 -11.94 2.66
CA PRO A 139 -22.53 -12.46 2.21
C PRO A 139 -23.68 -11.43 2.33
N VAL A 140 -23.72 -10.65 3.40
CA VAL A 140 -24.73 -9.61 3.59
C VAL A 140 -24.60 -8.55 2.50
N ILE A 141 -23.38 -8.14 2.18
CA ILE A 141 -23.14 -7.18 1.09
C ILE A 141 -23.61 -7.76 -0.25
N VAL A 142 -23.24 -9.00 -0.54
CA VAL A 142 -23.54 -9.65 -1.84
C VAL A 142 -25.04 -9.92 -2.02
N TYR A 143 -25.72 -10.41 -1.00
CA TYR A 143 -27.14 -10.83 -1.13
C TYR A 143 -28.14 -9.73 -0.84
N VAL A 144 -27.77 -8.71 -0.06
CA VAL A 144 -28.70 -7.63 0.34
C VAL A 144 -28.34 -6.32 -0.36
N PHE A 145 -27.10 -5.82 -0.16
CA PHE A 145 -26.75 -4.47 -0.63
C PHE A 145 -26.56 -4.39 -2.14
N ILE A 146 -25.86 -5.33 -2.77
CA ILE A 146 -25.62 -5.28 -4.21
C ILE A 146 -26.93 -5.39 -5.01
N PRO A 147 -27.85 -6.32 -4.76
CA PRO A 147 -29.11 -6.39 -5.47
C PRO A 147 -30.00 -5.14 -5.24
N PHE A 148 -29.97 -4.60 -4.02
CA PHE A 148 -30.70 -3.37 -3.71
C PHE A 148 -30.25 -2.20 -4.58
N PHE A 149 -28.94 -1.90 -4.59
CA PHE A 149 -28.41 -0.78 -5.38
C PHE A 149 -28.52 -1.01 -6.90
N ARG A 150 -28.39 -2.25 -7.36
CA ARG A 150 -28.58 -2.55 -8.81
C ARG A 150 -29.99 -2.31 -9.31
N ARG A 151 -31.00 -2.44 -8.47
CA ARG A 151 -32.41 -2.18 -8.85
C ARG A 151 -32.71 -0.68 -8.99
N LEU A 152 -31.91 0.18 -8.41
CA LEU A 152 -32.17 1.63 -8.36
C LEU A 152 -31.72 2.38 -9.63
N ASN A 153 -30.99 1.72 -10.55
CA ASN A 153 -30.43 2.35 -11.76
C ASN A 153 -29.63 3.64 -11.52
N ILE A 154 -29.04 3.78 -10.35
CA ILE A 154 -28.24 4.92 -9.94
C ILE A 154 -26.76 4.73 -10.30
N THR A 155 -26.02 5.84 -10.45
CA THR A 155 -24.59 5.81 -10.75
C THR A 155 -23.75 5.75 -9.47
N THR A 156 -24.19 6.42 -8.43
CA THR A 156 -23.47 6.49 -7.14
C THR A 156 -24.43 6.33 -5.97
N ALA A 157 -23.95 5.84 -4.83
CA ALA A 157 -24.75 5.75 -3.60
C ALA A 157 -25.26 7.12 -3.12
N TYR A 158 -24.57 8.20 -3.49
CA TYR A 158 -24.97 9.57 -3.13
C TYR A 158 -26.19 10.06 -3.93
N GLU A 159 -26.38 9.56 -5.14
CA GLU A 159 -27.59 9.81 -5.94
C GLU A 159 -28.84 9.20 -5.26
N TYR A 160 -28.71 8.06 -4.61
CA TYR A 160 -29.76 7.50 -3.77
C TYR A 160 -30.16 8.44 -2.62
N LEU A 161 -29.16 9.08 -1.98
CA LEU A 161 -29.44 10.04 -0.90
C LEU A 161 -30.22 11.27 -1.40
N GLU A 162 -29.93 11.71 -2.63
CA GLU A 162 -30.71 12.80 -3.25
C GLU A 162 -32.17 12.40 -3.50
N ILE A 163 -32.39 11.22 -4.08
CA ILE A 163 -33.73 10.70 -4.38
C ILE A 163 -34.54 10.49 -3.09
N ARG A 164 -33.89 9.99 -2.03
CA ARG A 164 -34.56 9.65 -0.77
C ARG A 164 -34.80 10.85 0.14
N PHE A 165 -33.87 11.80 0.15
CA PHE A 165 -33.89 12.95 1.05
C PHE A 165 -33.93 14.26 0.26
N ASN A 166 -32.75 14.81 -0.10
CA ASN A 166 -32.62 16.01 -0.91
C ASN A 166 -31.17 16.20 -1.40
N VAL A 167 -30.98 17.20 -2.28
CA VAL A 167 -29.66 17.58 -2.82
C VAL A 167 -28.67 17.98 -1.74
N PHE A 168 -29.14 18.64 -0.66
CA PHE A 168 -28.26 19.10 0.41
C PHE A 168 -27.56 17.95 1.13
N ILE A 169 -28.29 16.87 1.44
CA ILE A 169 -27.73 15.66 2.05
C ILE A 169 -26.72 14.99 1.11
N ARG A 170 -27.04 14.88 -0.20
CA ARG A 170 -26.10 14.38 -1.19
C ARG A 170 -24.79 15.15 -1.17
N VAL A 171 -24.85 16.49 -1.21
CA VAL A 171 -23.66 17.35 -1.25
C VAL A 171 -22.81 17.17 0.01
N ILE A 172 -23.41 17.20 1.20
CA ILE A 172 -22.69 17.01 2.47
C ILE A 172 -21.98 15.66 2.49
N CYS A 173 -22.68 14.57 2.19
CA CYS A 173 -22.09 13.23 2.21
C CYS A 173 -21.00 13.07 1.16
N SER A 174 -21.17 13.64 -0.02
CA SER A 174 -20.15 13.63 -1.07
C SER A 174 -18.90 14.41 -0.67
N MET A 175 -19.06 15.59 -0.06
CA MET A 175 -17.94 16.39 0.44
C MET A 175 -17.20 15.67 1.57
N ALA A 176 -17.92 15.09 2.52
CA ALA A 176 -17.32 14.29 3.60
C ALA A 176 -16.49 13.13 3.05
N PHE A 177 -17.01 12.41 2.05
CA PHE A 177 -16.29 11.34 1.39
C PHE A 177 -15.04 11.83 0.66
N ILE A 178 -15.13 12.94 -0.07
CA ILE A 178 -13.99 13.52 -0.78
C ILE A 178 -12.87 13.88 0.21
N LEU A 179 -13.21 14.57 1.31
CA LEU A 179 -12.24 14.92 2.36
C LEU A 179 -11.59 13.69 2.98
N PHE A 180 -12.39 12.69 3.31
CA PHE A 180 -11.88 11.40 3.81
C PHE A 180 -10.92 10.74 2.80
N GLN A 181 -11.27 10.73 1.53
CA GLN A 181 -10.48 10.09 0.49
C GLN A 181 -9.17 10.83 0.21
N VAL A 182 -9.18 12.17 0.26
CA VAL A 182 -7.94 12.98 0.16
C VAL A 182 -6.98 12.65 1.31
N GLY A 183 -7.49 12.61 2.55
CA GLY A 183 -6.69 12.21 3.71
C GLY A 183 -6.13 10.80 3.58
N ARG A 184 -6.95 9.85 3.13
CA ARG A 184 -6.51 8.47 2.88
C ARG A 184 -5.42 8.39 1.82
N MET A 185 -5.55 9.13 0.70
CA MET A 185 -4.54 9.16 -0.37
C MET A 185 -3.18 9.62 0.15
N GLY A 186 -3.14 10.62 1.04
CA GLY A 186 -1.89 11.08 1.64
C GLY A 186 -1.15 9.95 2.37
N VAL A 187 -1.86 9.16 3.18
CA VAL A 187 -1.27 8.01 3.90
C VAL A 187 -0.85 6.91 2.94
N VAL A 188 -1.68 6.59 1.93
CA VAL A 188 -1.41 5.50 0.96
C VAL A 188 -0.20 5.81 0.09
N LEU A 189 0.04 7.08 -0.28
CA LEU A 189 1.23 7.47 -1.05
C LEU A 189 2.49 7.56 -0.18
N PHE A 190 2.35 7.96 1.08
CA PHE A 190 3.50 8.21 1.96
C PHE A 190 4.29 6.93 2.26
N LEU A 191 3.64 5.82 2.61
CA LEU A 191 4.33 4.60 3.02
C LEU A 191 5.14 3.92 1.90
N PRO A 192 4.60 3.71 0.68
CA PRO A 192 5.41 3.22 -0.43
C PRO A 192 6.54 4.16 -0.82
N SER A 193 6.34 5.49 -0.65
CA SER A 193 7.39 6.48 -0.92
C SER A 193 8.56 6.37 0.04
N ILE A 194 8.33 5.98 1.31
CA ILE A 194 9.42 5.66 2.23
C ILE A 194 10.21 4.45 1.71
N ALA A 195 9.53 3.39 1.27
CA ALA A 195 10.22 2.21 0.73
C ALA A 195 11.04 2.58 -0.51
N LEU A 196 10.49 3.37 -1.42
CA LEU A 196 11.19 3.85 -2.60
C LEU A 196 12.40 4.73 -2.23
N ASN A 197 12.25 5.66 -1.28
CA ASN A 197 13.34 6.48 -0.75
C ASN A 197 14.48 5.61 -0.20
N VAL A 198 14.17 4.58 0.58
CA VAL A 198 15.18 3.68 1.17
C VAL A 198 15.96 2.93 0.08
N VAL A 199 15.27 2.46 -0.95
CA VAL A 199 15.89 1.67 -2.04
C VAL A 199 16.66 2.55 -3.02
N THR A 200 16.10 3.71 -3.40
CA THR A 200 16.68 4.58 -4.43
C THR A 200 17.60 5.65 -3.88
N GLY A 201 17.43 6.04 -2.61
CA GLY A 201 18.11 7.20 -2.01
C GLY A 201 17.56 8.56 -2.49
N LEU A 202 16.49 8.59 -3.28
CA LEU A 202 15.83 9.81 -3.72
C LEU A 202 15.10 10.49 -2.56
N ASP A 203 14.92 11.80 -2.65
CA ASP A 203 14.12 12.56 -1.67
C ASP A 203 12.67 12.04 -1.60
N ILE A 204 12.11 12.00 -0.38
CA ILE A 204 10.78 11.44 -0.15
C ILE A 204 9.67 12.23 -0.87
N PHE A 205 9.80 13.55 -0.96
CA PHE A 205 8.81 14.39 -1.65
C PHE A 205 8.86 14.15 -3.16
N LEU A 206 10.05 13.90 -3.71
CA LEU A 206 10.21 13.52 -5.12
C LEU A 206 9.58 12.15 -5.39
N CYS A 207 9.76 11.17 -4.49
CA CYS A 207 9.13 9.85 -4.59
C CYS A 207 7.60 9.96 -4.58
N ILE A 208 7.02 10.74 -3.65
CA ILE A 208 5.58 11.01 -3.58
C ILE A 208 5.09 11.66 -4.88
N GLY A 209 5.81 12.65 -5.38
CA GLY A 209 5.47 13.37 -6.62
C GLY A 209 5.45 12.44 -7.83
N ILE A 210 6.50 11.64 -8.03
CA ILE A 210 6.59 10.68 -9.15
C ILE A 210 5.44 9.67 -9.08
N MET A 211 5.23 9.03 -7.92
CA MET A 211 4.17 8.04 -7.76
C MET A 211 2.78 8.65 -7.97
N GLY A 212 2.52 9.82 -7.39
CA GLY A 212 1.25 10.52 -7.53
C GLY A 212 0.95 10.91 -8.97
N VAL A 213 1.90 11.55 -9.66
CA VAL A 213 1.75 11.97 -11.06
C VAL A 213 1.53 10.76 -11.97
N CYS A 214 2.34 9.71 -11.85
CA CYS A 214 2.16 8.51 -12.64
C CYS A 214 0.78 7.87 -12.43
N SER A 215 0.32 7.80 -11.18
CA SER A 215 -1.00 7.23 -10.85
C SER A 215 -2.15 8.05 -11.44
N ILE A 216 -2.07 9.38 -11.35
CA ILE A 216 -3.07 10.28 -11.94
C ILE A 216 -3.10 10.11 -13.45
N LEU A 217 -1.95 10.14 -14.11
CA LEU A 217 -1.88 10.07 -15.57
C LEU A 217 -2.51 8.79 -16.14
N TYR A 218 -2.12 7.61 -15.64
CA TYR A 218 -2.68 6.38 -16.18
C TYR A 218 -4.17 6.22 -15.88
N THR A 219 -4.63 6.68 -14.70
CA THR A 219 -6.05 6.61 -14.31
C THR A 219 -6.90 7.55 -15.16
N MET A 220 -6.44 8.79 -15.37
CA MET A 220 -7.17 9.78 -16.19
C MET A 220 -7.28 9.34 -17.66
N ILE A 221 -6.23 8.75 -18.20
CA ILE A 221 -6.20 8.33 -19.60
C ILE A 221 -7.05 7.07 -19.80
N GLY A 222 -6.95 6.11 -18.90
CA GLY A 222 -7.49 4.77 -19.10
C GLY A 222 -8.92 4.55 -18.59
N GLY A 223 -9.46 5.42 -17.70
CA GLY A 223 -10.75 5.24 -17.06
C GLY A 223 -10.84 3.94 -16.22
N ILE A 224 -12.07 3.58 -15.81
CA ILE A 224 -12.29 2.46 -14.89
C ILE A 224 -11.86 1.10 -15.46
N GLU A 225 -12.02 0.89 -16.77
CA GLU A 225 -11.68 -0.39 -17.42
C GLU A 225 -10.17 -0.64 -17.37
N ALA A 226 -9.34 0.40 -17.63
CA ALA A 226 -7.89 0.30 -17.49
C ALA A 226 -7.46 0.06 -16.05
N VAL A 227 -8.05 0.77 -15.09
CA VAL A 227 -7.75 0.58 -13.66
C VAL A 227 -8.01 -0.85 -13.24
N VAL A 228 -9.18 -1.41 -13.58
CA VAL A 228 -9.53 -2.80 -13.23
C VAL A 228 -8.54 -3.81 -13.81
N TRP A 229 -8.12 -3.64 -15.06
CA TRP A 229 -7.15 -4.56 -15.66
C TRP A 229 -5.74 -4.40 -15.11
N THR A 230 -5.29 -3.16 -14.83
CA THR A 230 -3.99 -2.94 -14.20
C THR A 230 -3.95 -3.51 -12.79
N ASP A 231 -5.01 -3.31 -11.99
CA ASP A 231 -5.11 -3.88 -10.65
C ASP A 231 -5.10 -5.41 -10.69
N ALA A 232 -5.86 -6.03 -11.62
CA ALA A 232 -5.88 -7.48 -11.75
C ALA A 232 -4.49 -8.05 -12.07
N ILE A 233 -3.74 -7.41 -12.97
CA ILE A 233 -2.35 -7.79 -13.29
C ILE A 233 -1.44 -7.60 -12.07
N GLN A 234 -1.57 -6.48 -11.36
CA GLN A 234 -0.78 -6.19 -10.16
C GLN A 234 -1.02 -7.22 -9.06
N VAL A 235 -2.27 -7.64 -8.85
CA VAL A 235 -2.61 -8.70 -7.89
C VAL A 235 -1.99 -10.04 -8.27
N ILE A 236 -2.02 -10.42 -9.55
CA ILE A 236 -1.40 -11.66 -10.03
C ILE A 236 0.13 -11.64 -9.85
N ILE A 237 0.77 -10.48 -10.00
CA ILE A 237 2.22 -10.34 -9.78
C ILE A 237 2.55 -10.35 -8.28
N LEU A 238 1.65 -9.85 -7.43
CA LEU A 238 1.87 -9.74 -5.98
C LEU A 238 1.66 -11.07 -5.24
N LEU A 239 0.79 -11.95 -5.74
CA LEU A 239 0.48 -13.27 -5.16
C LEU A 239 1.44 -14.35 -5.65
#